data_bcf7a4b34f0afb1672bfd5d9573526fa
#
_entry.id   bcf7a4b34f0afb1672bfd5d9573526fa
#
_cell.length_a   1.000
_cell.length_b   1.000
_cell.length_c   1.000
_cell.angle_alpha   90.00
_cell.angle_beta   90.00
_cell.angle_gamma   90.00
#
_symmetry.space_group_name_H-M   'P 1'
#
loop_
_entity.id
_entity.type
_entity.pdbx_description
1 polymer ?
#
loop_
_entity_poly.entity_id
_entity_poly.type
_entity_poly.pdbx_seq_one_letter_code
_entity_poly.pdbx_strand_id
1 'polypeptide(L)'
;MNQNRNSHSSSRMTAQDVASLAGVSQSTVSRVFNPKWKGKVKPEICERVLKIATETGYTPNTIAHILTSKRSGIVGVLVSKQYQVFYYAVLSEITACLNANGFQTMLFLTDPKDAIDDLLTDVLRYQLDGIIITSAAATHDLYQSKTDFPIPAVLYNG
;
A
#
# COMPACT_ATOMS: atom_id res chain seq x y z
N MET A 1 -10.29 26.70 41.69
CA MET A 1 -10.67 27.00 40.30
C MET A 1 -10.09 25.90 39.43
N ASN A 2 -10.90 24.89 39.15
CA ASN A 2 -10.50 23.70 38.38
C ASN A 2 -10.96 23.91 36.94
N GLN A 3 -10.03 24.20 36.02
CA GLN A 3 -10.34 24.26 34.58
C GLN A 3 -10.19 22.87 34.00
N ASN A 4 -11.33 22.24 33.80
CA ASN A 4 -11.51 21.00 33.09
C ASN A 4 -11.18 21.23 31.61
N ARG A 5 -9.96 20.86 31.17
CA ARG A 5 -9.59 20.83 29.75
C ARG A 5 -10.20 19.59 29.12
N ASN A 6 -11.41 19.72 28.60
CA ASN A 6 -11.98 18.76 27.67
C ASN A 6 -11.11 18.71 26.39
N SER A 7 -10.18 17.79 26.35
CA SER A 7 -9.53 17.36 25.11
C SER A 7 -10.57 16.62 24.26
N HIS A 8 -11.21 17.32 23.32
CA HIS A 8 -11.91 16.65 22.21
C HIS A 8 -10.86 15.91 21.38
N SER A 9 -10.61 14.66 21.73
CA SER A 9 -10.05 13.73 20.77
C SER A 9 -11.10 13.56 19.68
N SER A 10 -10.93 14.17 18.51
CA SER A 10 -11.76 13.92 17.35
C SER A 10 -11.58 12.43 17.00
N SER A 11 -12.52 11.63 17.47
CA SER A 11 -12.56 10.20 17.15
C SER A 11 -12.63 10.06 15.65
N ARG A 12 -11.59 9.48 15.05
CA ARG A 12 -11.53 9.24 13.60
C ARG A 12 -12.74 8.39 13.19
N MET A 13 -13.51 8.87 12.22
CA MET A 13 -14.68 8.18 11.69
C MET A 13 -14.33 6.75 11.28
N THR A 14 -15.14 5.78 11.71
CA THR A 14 -14.92 4.36 11.43
C THR A 14 -15.84 3.83 10.33
N ALA A 15 -15.51 2.65 9.79
CA ALA A 15 -16.40 1.98 8.82
C ALA A 15 -17.78 1.67 9.42
N GLN A 16 -17.85 1.45 10.74
CA GLN A 16 -19.10 1.20 11.44
C GLN A 16 -19.97 2.45 11.53
N ASP A 17 -19.36 3.62 11.74
CA ASP A 17 -20.08 4.89 11.78
C ASP A 17 -20.66 5.22 10.41
N VAL A 18 -19.87 5.06 9.33
CA VAL A 18 -20.35 5.23 7.95
C VAL A 18 -21.47 4.24 7.63
N ALA A 19 -21.35 2.99 8.07
CA ALA A 19 -22.38 1.97 7.87
C ALA A 19 -23.70 2.37 8.53
N SER A 20 -23.64 2.85 9.77
CA SER A 20 -24.80 3.34 10.52
C SER A 20 -25.47 4.52 9.84
N LEU A 21 -24.68 5.52 9.40
CA LEU A 21 -25.19 6.69 8.67
C LEU A 21 -25.78 6.34 7.31
N ALA A 22 -25.18 5.37 6.62
CA ALA A 22 -25.65 4.92 5.31
C ALA A 22 -26.82 3.91 5.37
N GLY A 23 -27.18 3.40 6.54
CA GLY A 23 -28.21 2.38 6.70
C GLY A 23 -27.82 1.05 6.03
N VAL A 24 -26.53 0.66 6.12
CA VAL A 24 -26.00 -0.57 5.54
C VAL A 24 -25.14 -1.32 6.53
N SER A 25 -24.71 -2.54 6.20
CA SER A 25 -23.74 -3.26 7.03
C SER A 25 -22.33 -2.73 6.81
N GLN A 26 -21.45 -2.86 7.82
CA GLN A 26 -20.03 -2.53 7.72
C GLN A 26 -19.34 -3.29 6.57
N SER A 27 -19.74 -4.54 6.32
CA SER A 27 -19.24 -5.31 5.19
C SER A 27 -19.64 -4.70 3.83
N THR A 28 -20.80 -4.05 3.74
CA THR A 28 -21.21 -3.31 2.54
C THR A 28 -20.32 -2.08 2.32
N VAL A 29 -20.03 -1.31 3.37
CA VAL A 29 -19.08 -0.20 3.30
C VAL A 29 -17.70 -0.69 2.79
N SER A 30 -17.18 -1.76 3.38
CA SER A 30 -15.92 -2.36 2.95
C SER A 30 -15.93 -2.77 1.48
N ARG A 31 -17.04 -3.32 0.97
CA ARG A 31 -17.18 -3.70 -0.46
C ARG A 31 -17.21 -2.50 -1.39
N VAL A 32 -17.84 -1.39 -1.01
CA VAL A 32 -17.88 -0.16 -1.81
C VAL A 32 -16.48 0.37 -2.10
N PHE A 33 -15.58 0.29 -1.11
CA PHE A 33 -14.20 0.75 -1.24
C PHE A 33 -13.24 -0.30 -1.81
N ASN A 34 -13.67 -1.55 -2.02
CA ASN A 34 -12.82 -2.61 -2.51
C ASN A 34 -12.97 -2.77 -4.04
N PRO A 35 -11.90 -2.57 -4.85
CA PRO A 35 -11.95 -2.67 -6.31
C PRO A 35 -12.52 -4.00 -6.84
N LYS A 36 -12.32 -5.11 -6.12
CA LYS A 36 -12.85 -6.44 -6.48
C LYS A 36 -14.38 -6.51 -6.51
N TRP A 37 -15.05 -5.57 -5.85
CA TRP A 37 -16.50 -5.48 -5.77
C TRP A 37 -17.08 -4.38 -6.64
N LYS A 38 -16.28 -3.73 -7.49
CA LYS A 38 -16.73 -2.70 -8.43
C LYS A 38 -17.84 -3.30 -9.32
N GLY A 39 -18.98 -2.63 -9.35
CA GLY A 39 -20.17 -3.08 -10.11
C GLY A 39 -20.99 -4.21 -9.46
N LYS A 40 -20.58 -4.73 -8.27
CA LYS A 40 -21.32 -5.78 -7.55
C LYS A 40 -22.19 -5.26 -6.40
N VAL A 41 -22.02 -4.00 -6.04
CA VAL A 41 -22.86 -3.29 -5.07
C VAL A 41 -23.82 -2.39 -5.86
N LYS A 42 -25.08 -2.29 -5.42
CA LYS A 42 -26.08 -1.45 -6.09
C LYS A 42 -25.59 0.01 -6.18
N PRO A 43 -25.77 0.68 -7.35
CA PRO A 43 -25.27 2.05 -7.55
C PRO A 43 -25.73 3.02 -6.48
N GLU A 44 -27.00 2.97 -6.07
CA GLU A 44 -27.57 3.87 -5.08
C GLU A 44 -26.91 3.73 -3.69
N ILE A 45 -26.47 2.49 -3.36
CA ILE A 45 -25.74 2.22 -2.12
C ILE A 45 -24.32 2.76 -2.24
N CYS A 46 -23.66 2.58 -3.38
CA CYS A 46 -22.33 3.12 -3.61
C CYS A 46 -22.32 4.64 -3.48
N GLU A 47 -23.21 5.35 -4.15
CA GLU A 47 -23.33 6.81 -4.11
C GLU A 47 -23.56 7.31 -2.68
N ARG A 48 -24.50 6.69 -1.96
CA ARG A 48 -24.82 7.06 -0.58
C ARG A 48 -23.62 6.87 0.36
N VAL A 49 -22.93 5.73 0.27
CA VAL A 49 -21.74 5.45 1.12
C VAL A 49 -20.61 6.40 0.79
N LEU A 50 -20.31 6.64 -0.51
CA LEU A 50 -19.26 7.55 -0.94
C LEU A 50 -19.54 8.99 -0.54
N LYS A 51 -20.79 9.45 -0.65
CA LYS A 51 -21.22 10.78 -0.19
C LYS A 51 -20.95 10.96 1.31
N ILE A 52 -21.42 10.03 2.13
CA ILE A 52 -21.22 10.08 3.59
C ILE A 52 -19.73 10.03 3.94
N ALA A 53 -18.95 9.18 3.27
CA ALA A 53 -17.51 9.12 3.49
C ALA A 53 -16.82 10.46 3.19
N THR A 54 -17.21 11.12 2.10
CA THR A 54 -16.69 12.46 1.75
C THR A 54 -17.08 13.52 2.78
N GLU A 55 -18.34 13.55 3.19
CA GLU A 55 -18.85 14.52 4.15
C GLU A 55 -18.24 14.37 5.55
N THR A 56 -17.92 13.13 5.92
CA THR A 56 -17.37 12.80 7.25
C THR A 56 -15.84 12.69 7.28
N GLY A 57 -15.17 12.84 6.14
CA GLY A 57 -13.72 12.65 6.02
C GLY A 57 -13.28 11.21 6.29
N TYR A 58 -14.19 10.24 6.16
CA TYR A 58 -13.85 8.82 6.33
C TYR A 58 -12.93 8.34 5.22
N THR A 59 -11.84 7.72 5.60
CA THR A 59 -10.95 6.96 4.69
C THR A 59 -10.86 5.52 5.17
N PRO A 60 -10.99 4.54 4.26
CA PRO A 60 -10.84 3.12 4.62
C PRO A 60 -9.54 2.87 5.37
N ASN A 61 -9.61 2.05 6.41
CA ASN A 61 -8.41 1.64 7.13
C ASN A 61 -7.67 0.57 6.33
N THR A 62 -6.61 0.97 5.66
CA THR A 62 -5.76 0.08 4.85
C THR A 62 -5.15 -1.05 5.70
N ILE A 63 -4.81 -0.78 6.96
CA ILE A 63 -4.24 -1.78 7.88
C ILE A 63 -5.26 -2.90 8.16
N ALA A 64 -6.53 -2.56 8.41
CA ALA A 64 -7.58 -3.56 8.60
C ALA A 64 -7.80 -4.41 7.34
N HIS A 65 -7.66 -3.82 6.17
CA HIS A 65 -7.73 -4.55 4.90
C HIS A 65 -6.53 -5.50 4.72
N ILE A 66 -5.33 -5.08 5.06
CA ILE A 66 -4.10 -5.91 5.01
C ILE A 66 -4.27 -7.13 5.91
N LEU A 67 -4.74 -6.95 7.15
CA LEU A 67 -4.95 -8.04 8.11
C LEU A 67 -5.94 -9.11 7.61
N THR A 68 -6.95 -8.72 6.83
CA THR A 68 -7.96 -9.64 6.31
C THR A 68 -7.60 -10.26 4.97
N SER A 69 -6.92 -9.50 4.09
CA SER A 69 -6.58 -9.94 2.73
C SER A 69 -5.23 -10.66 2.63
N LYS A 70 -4.37 -10.53 3.65
CA LYS A 70 -2.94 -10.91 3.64
C LYS A 70 -2.17 -10.26 2.47
N ARG A 71 -2.64 -9.12 1.98
CA ARG A 71 -2.02 -8.34 0.92
C ARG A 71 -1.94 -6.88 1.32
N SER A 72 -0.74 -6.32 1.23
CA SER A 72 -0.51 -4.91 1.55
C SER A 72 -0.93 -3.96 0.42
N GLY A 73 -0.95 -4.45 -0.81
CA GLY A 73 -1.07 -3.61 -2.00
C GLY A 73 0.20 -2.80 -2.25
N ILE A 74 1.33 -3.17 -1.64
CA ILE A 74 2.59 -2.43 -1.77
C ILE A 74 3.60 -3.28 -2.54
N VAL A 75 4.23 -2.68 -3.55
CA VAL A 75 5.35 -3.26 -4.28
C VAL A 75 6.60 -2.45 -3.99
N GLY A 76 7.65 -3.12 -3.55
CA GLY A 76 8.97 -2.52 -3.34
C GLY A 76 9.69 -2.31 -4.67
N VAL A 77 10.39 -1.20 -4.83
CA VAL A 77 11.29 -0.96 -5.96
C VAL A 77 12.67 -0.61 -5.41
N LEU A 78 13.65 -1.44 -5.71
CA LEU A 78 15.03 -1.26 -5.30
C LEU A 78 15.80 -0.51 -6.38
N VAL A 79 16.45 0.58 -5.97
CA VAL A 79 17.29 1.41 -6.84
C VAL A 79 18.59 1.72 -6.14
N SER A 80 19.70 1.63 -6.85
CA SER A 80 20.99 2.06 -6.32
C SER A 80 21.02 3.58 -6.18
N LYS A 81 21.48 4.07 -5.03
CA LYS A 81 21.68 5.50 -4.76
C LYS A 81 22.56 6.18 -5.80
N GLN A 82 23.56 5.47 -6.36
CA GLN A 82 24.47 6.01 -7.33
C GLN A 82 23.83 6.30 -8.69
N TYR A 83 22.78 5.56 -9.04
CA TYR A 83 22.17 5.59 -10.37
C TYR A 83 20.71 6.07 -10.37
N GLN A 84 20.22 6.62 -9.25
CA GLN A 84 18.80 7.02 -9.13
C GLN A 84 18.37 8.03 -10.20
N VAL A 85 19.27 8.91 -10.65
CA VAL A 85 18.98 9.90 -11.72
C VAL A 85 18.69 9.22 -13.04
N PHE A 86 19.43 8.15 -13.38
CA PHE A 86 19.21 7.34 -14.58
C PHE A 86 17.87 6.63 -14.58
N TYR A 87 17.41 6.20 -13.39
CA TYR A 87 16.16 5.44 -13.25
C TYR A 87 14.93 6.32 -13.10
N TYR A 88 15.05 7.66 -13.12
CA TYR A 88 13.89 8.53 -12.88
C TYR A 88 12.73 8.26 -13.85
N ALA A 89 13.01 8.18 -15.16
CA ALA A 89 11.98 7.90 -16.16
C ALA A 89 11.36 6.50 -15.96
N VAL A 90 12.20 5.49 -15.72
CA VAL A 90 11.76 4.12 -15.47
C VAL A 90 10.93 4.02 -14.20
N LEU A 91 11.35 4.70 -13.13
CA LEU A 91 10.59 4.75 -11.88
C LEU A 91 9.22 5.40 -12.04
N SER A 92 9.15 6.45 -12.85
CA SER A 92 7.89 7.13 -13.17
C SER A 92 6.93 6.17 -13.86
N GLU A 93 7.38 5.43 -14.87
CA GLU A 93 6.58 4.45 -15.61
C GLU A 93 6.17 3.25 -14.72
N ILE A 94 7.11 2.70 -13.94
CA ILE A 94 6.81 1.62 -13.00
C ILE A 94 5.74 2.07 -12.00
N THR A 95 5.91 3.26 -11.42
CA THR A 95 4.96 3.80 -10.44
C THR A 95 3.59 4.05 -11.07
N ALA A 96 3.53 4.61 -12.27
CA ALA A 96 2.28 4.81 -12.99
C ALA A 96 1.57 3.49 -13.28
N CYS A 97 2.30 2.48 -13.75
CA CYS A 97 1.78 1.15 -14.03
C CYS A 97 1.26 0.46 -12.76
N LEU A 98 2.02 0.49 -11.66
CA LEU A 98 1.61 -0.07 -10.38
C LEU A 98 0.35 0.61 -9.84
N ASN A 99 0.30 1.95 -9.86
CA ASN A 99 -0.86 2.72 -9.41
C ASN A 99 -2.11 2.41 -10.24
N ALA A 100 -1.98 2.30 -11.57
CA ALA A 100 -3.09 1.92 -12.45
C ALA A 100 -3.66 0.54 -12.13
N ASN A 101 -2.84 -0.35 -11.56
CA ASN A 101 -3.23 -1.69 -11.12
C ASN A 101 -3.58 -1.78 -9.62
N GLY A 102 -3.68 -0.65 -8.93
CA GLY A 102 -4.10 -0.59 -7.53
C GLY A 102 -3.01 -0.91 -6.52
N PHE A 103 -1.74 -0.90 -6.92
CA PHE A 103 -0.58 -1.05 -6.03
C PHE A 103 0.03 0.31 -5.68
N GLN A 104 0.58 0.40 -4.47
CA GLN A 104 1.43 1.51 -4.05
C GLN A 104 2.90 1.14 -4.25
N THR A 105 3.73 2.11 -4.60
CA THR A 105 5.17 1.91 -4.75
C THR A 105 5.88 2.33 -3.47
N MET A 106 6.75 1.46 -2.95
CA MET A 106 7.69 1.77 -1.89
C MET A 106 9.11 1.72 -2.44
N LEU A 107 9.81 2.86 -2.40
CA LEU A 107 11.15 2.97 -2.94
C LEU A 107 12.20 2.64 -1.88
N PHE A 108 13.10 1.73 -2.19
CA PHE A 108 14.27 1.41 -1.40
C PHE A 108 15.53 1.88 -2.13
N LEU A 109 16.27 2.78 -1.50
CA LEU A 109 17.55 3.24 -2.01
C LEU A 109 18.67 2.43 -1.36
N THR A 110 19.38 1.64 -2.16
CA THR A 110 20.42 0.73 -1.71
C THR A 110 21.81 1.20 -2.11
N ASP A 111 22.78 0.90 -1.27
CA ASP A 111 24.19 0.97 -1.61
C ASP A 111 24.73 -0.44 -1.91
N PRO A 112 25.75 -0.58 -2.80
CA PRO A 112 26.38 -1.90 -3.05
C PRO A 112 26.98 -2.57 -1.80
N LYS A 113 27.10 -1.83 -0.70
CA LYS A 113 27.63 -2.31 0.58
C LYS A 113 26.53 -2.73 1.57
N ASP A 114 25.27 -2.45 1.23
CA ASP A 114 24.16 -2.79 2.12
C ASP A 114 23.99 -4.31 2.18
N ALA A 115 23.80 -4.83 3.39
CA ALA A 115 23.59 -6.25 3.57
C ALA A 115 22.22 -6.67 3.05
N ILE A 116 22.17 -7.81 2.37
CA ILE A 116 20.92 -8.40 1.87
C ILE A 116 19.91 -8.66 2.99
N ASP A 117 20.42 -9.06 4.16
CA ASP A 117 19.60 -9.38 5.33
C ASP A 117 18.79 -8.18 5.82
N ASP A 118 19.35 -6.96 5.74
CA ASP A 118 18.63 -5.73 6.09
C ASP A 118 17.47 -5.48 5.13
N LEU A 119 17.69 -5.70 3.85
CA LEU A 119 16.67 -5.57 2.83
C LEU A 119 15.55 -6.60 3.02
N LEU A 120 15.89 -7.87 3.26
CA LEU A 120 14.93 -8.93 3.54
C LEU A 120 14.12 -8.62 4.79
N THR A 121 14.75 -8.07 5.81
CA THR A 121 14.09 -7.62 7.03
C THR A 121 13.06 -6.54 6.74
N ASP A 122 13.39 -5.55 5.91
CA ASP A 122 12.48 -4.49 5.52
C ASP A 122 11.32 -5.03 4.65
N VAL A 123 11.58 -5.92 3.71
CA VAL A 123 10.56 -6.62 2.91
C VAL A 123 9.54 -7.30 3.81
N LEU A 124 9.99 -8.04 4.82
CA LEU A 124 9.12 -8.72 5.77
C LEU A 124 8.38 -7.74 6.67
N ARG A 125 9.05 -6.68 7.14
CA ARG A 125 8.46 -5.65 8.00
C ARG A 125 7.30 -4.92 7.35
N TYR A 126 7.44 -4.57 6.07
CA TYR A 126 6.42 -3.84 5.32
C TYR A 126 5.39 -4.75 4.65
N GLN A 127 5.53 -6.07 4.76
CA GLN A 127 4.62 -7.07 4.17
C GLN A 127 4.37 -6.81 2.67
N LEU A 128 5.44 -6.56 1.91
CA LEU A 128 5.34 -6.26 0.49
C LEU A 128 4.70 -7.43 -0.28
N ASP A 129 3.87 -7.11 -1.27
CA ASP A 129 3.26 -8.10 -2.16
C ASP A 129 4.22 -8.57 -3.26
N GLY A 130 5.28 -7.82 -3.52
CA GLY A 130 6.31 -8.12 -4.48
C GLY A 130 7.42 -7.08 -4.47
N ILE A 131 8.50 -7.37 -5.21
CA ILE A 131 9.66 -6.49 -5.30
C ILE A 131 10.20 -6.43 -6.73
N ILE A 132 10.57 -5.22 -7.17
CA ILE A 132 11.26 -4.97 -8.43
C ILE A 132 12.67 -4.52 -8.09
N ILE A 133 13.66 -5.21 -8.61
CA ILE A 133 15.08 -4.94 -8.35
C ILE A 133 15.69 -4.43 -9.64
N THR A 134 16.20 -3.19 -9.65
CA THR A 134 16.94 -2.68 -10.80
C THR A 134 18.33 -3.29 -10.85
N SER A 135 18.90 -3.48 -12.04
CA SER A 135 20.20 -4.10 -12.25
C SER A 135 21.34 -3.44 -11.47
N ALA A 136 21.28 -2.11 -11.34
CA ALA A 136 22.28 -1.35 -10.58
C ALA A 136 22.13 -1.52 -9.03
N ALA A 137 20.99 -1.98 -8.55
CA ALA A 137 20.76 -2.30 -7.14
C ALA A 137 21.05 -3.79 -6.84
N ALA A 138 21.13 -4.62 -7.89
CA ALA A 138 21.38 -6.05 -7.75
C ALA A 138 22.86 -6.30 -7.48
N THR A 139 23.21 -6.68 -6.26
CA THR A 139 24.53 -7.23 -5.94
C THR A 139 24.62 -8.68 -6.41
N HIS A 140 25.86 -9.22 -6.53
CA HIS A 140 26.08 -10.63 -6.87
C HIS A 140 25.28 -11.56 -5.94
N ASP A 141 25.24 -11.25 -4.67
CA ASP A 141 24.56 -12.04 -3.65
C ASP A 141 23.03 -11.97 -3.79
N LEU A 142 22.47 -10.83 -4.22
CA LEU A 142 21.06 -10.71 -4.58
C LEU A 142 20.68 -11.59 -5.79
N TYR A 143 21.58 -11.74 -6.77
CA TYR A 143 21.39 -12.68 -7.87
C TYR A 143 21.39 -14.13 -7.43
N GLN A 144 22.26 -14.48 -6.48
CA GLN A 144 22.32 -15.83 -5.94
C GLN A 144 21.12 -16.18 -5.04
N SER A 145 20.64 -15.23 -4.25
CA SER A 145 19.48 -15.40 -3.35
C SER A 145 18.12 -15.28 -4.05
N LYS A 146 18.10 -15.07 -5.37
CA LYS A 146 16.87 -14.91 -6.17
C LYS A 146 15.84 -16.03 -5.98
N THR A 147 16.29 -17.24 -5.65
CA THR A 147 15.45 -18.41 -5.37
C THR A 147 14.81 -18.39 -3.98
N ASP A 148 15.33 -17.58 -3.05
CA ASP A 148 14.92 -17.62 -1.65
C ASP A 148 14.10 -16.40 -1.19
N PHE A 149 13.73 -15.49 -2.11
CA PHE A 149 12.84 -14.39 -1.75
C PHE A 149 11.47 -14.92 -1.32
N PRO A 150 10.99 -14.54 -0.13
CA PRO A 150 9.72 -15.03 0.41
C PRO A 150 8.50 -14.43 -0.33
N ILE A 151 8.73 -13.52 -1.28
CA ILE A 151 7.72 -12.84 -2.10
C ILE A 151 8.16 -12.82 -3.57
N PRO A 152 7.24 -12.62 -4.54
CA PRO A 152 7.58 -12.47 -5.94
C PRO A 152 8.61 -11.37 -6.18
N ALA A 153 9.71 -11.69 -6.86
CA ALA A 153 10.77 -10.76 -7.20
C ALA A 153 10.99 -10.71 -8.72
N VAL A 154 11.11 -9.49 -9.25
CA VAL A 154 11.41 -9.23 -10.66
C VAL A 154 12.71 -8.46 -10.76
N LEU A 155 13.64 -8.94 -11.59
CA LEU A 155 14.84 -8.23 -11.96
C LEU A 155 14.58 -7.41 -13.22
N TYR A 156 14.73 -6.11 -13.12
CA TYR A 156 14.71 -5.20 -14.25
C TYR A 156 16.15 -4.91 -14.68
N ASN A 157 16.49 -5.38 -15.88
CA ASN A 157 17.78 -5.19 -16.50
C ASN A 157 17.55 -4.33 -17.74
N GLY A 158 17.81 -3.03 -17.61
CA GLY A 158 17.70 -2.05 -18.69
C GLY A 158 19.06 -1.78 -19.32
#